data_620ba99f3667fd71a378962a655683e8
#
_entry.id   620ba99f3667fd71a378962a655683e8
#
_cell.length_a   1.000
_cell.length_b   1.000
_cell.length_c   1.000
_cell.angle_alpha   90.00
_cell.angle_beta   90.00
_cell.angle_gamma   90.00
#
_symmetry.space_group_name_H-M   'P 1'
#
loop_
_entity.id
_entity.type
_entity.pdbx_description
1 polymer ?
#
loop_
_entity_poly.entity_id
_entity_poly.type
_entity_poly.pdbx_seq_one_letter_code
_entity_poly.pdbx_strand_id
1 'polypeptide(L)'
;MAKNIPLSTIGVKISYAVETVAGTRPTTGYNIIHGLYSTPDFNAAPNTADATSFDNKEYTTKIALLKEIPDNLEFGARMGQTFVNEWETLVSAYETGIKTSSGALETWFCIDIEGLDKSIYFTGKPIALGIPSMEANSGIDITAYISPTGEPIFSTDPTYANDGE
;
A
#
# COMPACT_ATOMS: atom_id res chain seq x y z
N MET A 1 32.51 -5.95 0.27
CA MET A 1 31.28 -5.31 0.74
C MET A 1 30.37 -5.04 -0.44
N ALA A 2 29.12 -5.46 -0.36
CA ALA A 2 28.14 -5.08 -1.38
C ALA A 2 27.93 -3.56 -1.34
N LYS A 3 28.05 -2.91 -2.51
CA LYS A 3 27.86 -1.47 -2.62
C LYS A 3 26.34 -1.21 -2.65
N ASN A 4 25.86 -0.36 -1.74
CA ASN A 4 24.47 0.08 -1.79
C ASN A 4 24.26 0.96 -3.04
N ILE A 5 23.46 0.47 -3.98
CA ILE A 5 23.12 1.20 -5.19
C ILE A 5 21.75 1.86 -4.95
N PRO A 6 21.64 3.19 -5.04
CA PRO A 6 20.36 3.86 -4.88
C PRO A 6 19.36 3.40 -5.93
N LEU A 7 18.12 3.17 -5.49
CA LEU A 7 17.01 2.77 -6.34
C LEU A 7 16.35 3.98 -7.00
N SER A 8 15.76 3.75 -8.17
CA SER A 8 14.97 4.74 -8.91
C SER A 8 13.49 4.46 -8.74
N THR A 9 12.65 5.48 -8.91
CA THR A 9 11.21 5.32 -9.01
C THR A 9 10.74 4.88 -10.41
N ILE A 10 11.65 4.77 -11.36
CA ILE A 10 11.36 4.24 -12.70
C ILE A 10 11.07 2.74 -12.58
N GLY A 11 9.98 2.30 -13.19
CA GLY A 11 9.57 0.88 -13.16
C GLY A 11 8.87 0.43 -11.88
N VAL A 12 8.50 1.33 -10.96
CA VAL A 12 7.69 0.98 -9.80
C VAL A 12 6.31 0.54 -10.27
N LYS A 13 5.90 -0.66 -9.83
CA LYS A 13 4.58 -1.23 -10.12
C LYS A 13 3.78 -1.32 -8.84
N ILE A 14 2.53 -0.90 -8.91
CA ILE A 14 1.56 -1.04 -7.81
C ILE A 14 0.47 -1.97 -8.30
N SER A 15 0.21 -3.02 -7.54
CA SER A 15 -0.72 -4.07 -7.92
C SER A 15 -1.52 -4.58 -6.72
N TYR A 16 -2.56 -5.33 -6.99
CA TYR A 16 -3.39 -5.94 -5.97
C TYR A 16 -3.82 -7.35 -6.34
N ALA A 17 -4.11 -8.15 -5.34
CA ALA A 17 -4.77 -9.44 -5.47
C ALA A 17 -5.66 -9.71 -4.26
N VAL A 18 -6.80 -10.37 -4.48
CA VAL A 18 -7.68 -10.81 -3.40
C VAL A 18 -7.28 -12.22 -2.97
N GLU A 19 -7.33 -12.49 -1.68
CA GLU A 19 -7.06 -13.83 -1.16
C GLU A 19 -7.97 -14.89 -1.79
N THR A 20 -7.43 -16.06 -2.02
CA THR A 20 -8.21 -17.25 -2.38
C THR A 20 -8.49 -18.12 -1.16
N VAL A 21 -7.64 -18.04 -0.15
CA VAL A 21 -7.79 -18.68 1.16
C VAL A 21 -7.59 -17.61 2.22
N ALA A 22 -8.56 -17.47 3.10
CA ALA A 22 -8.54 -16.46 4.15
C ALA A 22 -7.26 -16.55 4.99
N GLY A 23 -6.61 -15.42 5.22
CA GLY A 23 -5.36 -15.32 5.97
C GLY A 23 -4.10 -15.75 5.24
N THR A 24 -4.18 -16.09 3.94
CA THR A 24 -3.02 -16.49 3.14
C THR A 24 -2.77 -15.49 2.02
N ARG A 25 -1.59 -14.86 2.05
CA ARG A 25 -1.19 -13.93 1.00
C ARG A 25 -1.11 -14.63 -0.36
N PRO A 26 -1.76 -14.11 -1.41
CA PRO A 26 -1.59 -14.61 -2.78
C PRO A 26 -0.15 -14.44 -3.25
N THR A 27 0.34 -15.38 -4.03
CA THR A 27 1.66 -15.30 -4.69
C THR A 27 1.54 -15.00 -6.18
N THR A 28 0.34 -15.18 -6.75
CA THR A 28 0.04 -15.01 -8.18
C THR A 28 -1.26 -14.23 -8.36
N GLY A 29 -1.53 -13.81 -9.59
CA GLY A 29 -2.79 -13.17 -9.94
C GLY A 29 -2.87 -11.69 -9.54
N TYR A 30 -1.73 -11.04 -9.34
CA TYR A 30 -1.70 -9.61 -9.07
C TYR A 30 -2.03 -8.79 -10.32
N ASN A 31 -2.97 -7.88 -10.18
CA ASN A 31 -3.37 -6.96 -11.24
C ASN A 31 -2.72 -5.60 -11.03
N ILE A 32 -1.98 -5.13 -12.02
CA ILE A 32 -1.29 -3.84 -11.97
C ILE A 32 -2.31 -2.71 -12.09
N ILE A 33 -2.16 -1.69 -11.26
CA ILE A 33 -2.94 -0.46 -11.32
C ILE A 33 -2.14 0.59 -12.09
N HIS A 34 -2.65 1.02 -13.23
CA HIS A 34 -2.00 2.03 -14.07
C HIS A 34 -2.46 3.45 -13.68
N GLY A 35 -1.65 4.44 -14.01
CA GLY A 35 -1.97 5.85 -13.79
C GLY A 35 -1.58 6.41 -12.43
N LEU A 36 -1.04 5.60 -11.54
CA LEU A 36 -0.49 6.08 -10.27
C LEU A 36 0.89 6.71 -10.49
N TYR A 37 1.15 7.86 -9.88
CA TYR A 37 2.43 8.56 -9.99
C TYR A 37 3.09 8.84 -8.64
N SER A 38 2.39 8.66 -7.54
CA SER A 38 2.97 8.81 -6.20
C SER A 38 2.42 7.77 -5.23
N THR A 39 3.26 7.40 -4.28
CA THR A 39 2.94 6.48 -3.20
C THR A 39 3.02 7.20 -1.86
N PRO A 40 2.24 6.78 -0.86
CA PRO A 40 2.32 7.34 0.49
C PRO A 40 3.55 6.83 1.24
N ASP A 41 3.90 7.53 2.30
CA ASP A 41 4.83 7.04 3.30
C ASP A 41 4.10 6.06 4.25
N PHE A 42 4.60 4.84 4.31
CA PHE A 42 4.12 3.82 5.25
C PHE A 42 5.24 3.37 6.21
N ASN A 43 6.23 4.23 6.43
CA ASN A 43 7.34 4.00 7.34
C ASN A 43 7.08 4.68 8.70
N ALA A 44 6.22 4.07 9.50
CA ALA A 44 5.84 4.60 10.79
C ALA A 44 7.04 4.64 11.76
N ALA A 45 7.29 5.81 12.35
CA ALA A 45 8.24 5.93 13.43
C ALA A 45 7.73 5.20 14.68
N PRO A 46 8.60 4.57 15.47
CA PRO A 46 8.18 3.97 16.73
C PRO A 46 7.76 5.06 17.72
N ASN A 47 6.61 4.85 18.36
CA ASN A 47 6.20 5.67 19.50
C ASN A 47 7.05 5.36 20.72
N THR A 48 7.36 6.37 21.50
CA THR A 48 8.10 6.23 22.76
C THR A 48 7.40 6.97 23.87
N ALA A 49 7.47 6.43 25.08
CA ALA A 49 7.02 7.11 26.30
C ALA A 49 8.20 7.38 27.24
N ASP A 50 8.11 8.46 27.99
CA ASP A 50 9.09 8.80 29.00
C ASP A 50 8.90 7.87 30.23
N ALA A 51 9.95 7.17 30.57
CA ALA A 51 10.02 6.29 31.73
C ALA A 51 11.17 6.70 32.69
N THR A 52 11.53 7.97 32.67
CA THR A 52 12.61 8.51 33.50
C THR A 52 12.23 8.45 34.98
N SER A 53 13.07 7.82 35.81
CA SER A 53 12.90 7.82 37.28
C SER A 53 13.67 8.98 37.89
N PHE A 54 13.32 9.32 39.15
CA PHE A 54 14.01 10.38 39.93
C PHE A 54 15.48 10.05 40.23
N ASP A 55 15.89 8.79 40.04
CA ASP A 55 17.27 8.37 40.23
C ASP A 55 18.18 8.74 39.07
N ASN A 56 17.60 8.98 37.88
CA ASN A 56 18.33 9.42 36.70
C ASN A 56 18.60 10.93 36.75
N LYS A 57 19.88 11.30 36.90
CA LYS A 57 20.30 12.69 37.01
C LYS A 57 20.88 13.29 35.73
N GLU A 58 21.23 12.44 34.75
CA GLU A 58 21.93 12.88 33.54
C GLU A 58 21.14 12.69 32.25
N TYR A 59 20.36 11.61 32.15
CA TYR A 59 19.66 11.25 30.92
C TYR A 59 18.21 10.85 31.16
N THR A 60 17.34 11.18 30.20
CA THR A 60 15.97 10.67 30.17
C THR A 60 15.94 9.23 29.66
N THR A 61 15.13 8.39 30.26
CA THR A 61 14.89 7.01 29.82
C THR A 61 13.58 6.94 29.07
N LYS A 62 13.59 6.36 27.87
CA LYS A 62 12.41 6.16 27.03
C LYS A 62 12.17 4.68 26.81
N ILE A 63 10.89 4.29 26.84
CA ILE A 63 10.42 2.96 26.45
C ILE A 63 9.77 3.01 25.07
N ALA A 64 10.02 1.97 24.28
CA ALA A 64 9.37 1.85 22.98
C ALA A 64 7.92 1.40 23.14
N LEU A 65 7.03 2.03 22.42
CA LEU A 65 5.62 1.67 22.29
C LEU A 65 5.35 1.05 20.91
N LEU A 66 4.10 0.66 20.68
CA LEU A 66 3.67 0.14 19.38
C LEU A 66 3.76 1.23 18.31
N LYS A 67 4.08 0.83 17.09
CA LYS A 67 3.98 1.69 15.91
C LYS A 67 2.50 1.87 15.55
N GLU A 68 2.14 3.06 15.12
CA GLU A 68 0.81 3.32 14.60
C GLU A 68 0.72 2.97 13.12
N ILE A 69 -0.40 2.33 12.75
CA ILE A 69 -0.75 2.13 11.33
C ILE A 69 -1.51 3.39 10.90
N PRO A 70 -1.16 4.02 9.76
CA PRO A 70 -1.88 5.19 9.27
C PRO A 70 -3.36 4.88 9.00
N ASP A 71 -4.24 5.83 9.28
CA ASP A 71 -5.67 5.67 9.00
C ASP A 71 -5.94 5.48 7.51
N ASN A 72 -5.25 6.23 6.67
CA ASN A 72 -5.37 6.16 5.23
C ASN A 72 -4.01 6.34 4.54
N LEU A 73 -3.81 5.58 3.48
CA LEU A 73 -2.70 5.74 2.55
C LEU A 73 -3.20 6.50 1.32
N GLU A 74 -2.49 7.55 0.94
CA GLU A 74 -2.83 8.43 -0.17
C GLU A 74 -1.97 8.13 -1.40
N PHE A 75 -2.60 7.69 -2.48
CA PHE A 75 -1.94 7.45 -3.76
C PHE A 75 -2.35 8.52 -4.75
N GLY A 76 -1.38 9.24 -5.29
CA GLY A 76 -1.64 10.20 -6.36
C GLY A 76 -1.84 9.49 -7.69
N ALA A 77 -2.91 9.83 -8.41
CA ALA A 77 -3.25 9.23 -9.68
C ALA A 77 -3.60 10.28 -10.75
N ARG A 78 -3.22 9.99 -11.97
CA ARG A 78 -3.72 10.70 -13.16
C ARG A 78 -5.07 10.11 -13.53
N MET A 79 -6.10 10.94 -13.53
CA MET A 79 -7.44 10.48 -13.87
C MET A 79 -7.56 10.19 -15.36
N GLY A 80 -7.91 8.97 -15.70
CA GLY A 80 -8.13 8.49 -17.05
C GLY A 80 -9.05 7.29 -17.03
N GLN A 81 -9.56 6.90 -18.17
CA GLN A 81 -10.54 5.81 -18.28
C GLN A 81 -9.98 4.49 -17.72
N THR A 82 -8.74 4.18 -18.05
CA THR A 82 -8.08 2.94 -17.57
C THR A 82 -7.97 2.92 -16.05
N PHE A 83 -7.47 4.00 -15.44
CA PHE A 83 -7.34 4.08 -13.98
C PHE A 83 -8.69 3.97 -13.29
N VAL A 84 -9.71 4.68 -13.77
CA VAL A 84 -11.06 4.65 -13.17
C VAL A 84 -11.64 3.24 -13.23
N ASN A 85 -11.56 2.57 -14.37
CA ASN A 85 -12.05 1.21 -14.54
C ASN A 85 -11.31 0.21 -13.65
N GLU A 86 -10.00 0.30 -13.57
CA GLU A 86 -9.18 -0.58 -12.73
C GLU A 86 -9.49 -0.37 -11.24
N TRP A 87 -9.65 0.88 -10.83
CA TRP A 87 -9.99 1.18 -9.43
C TRP A 87 -11.40 0.74 -9.05
N GLU A 88 -12.39 0.93 -9.91
CA GLU A 88 -13.74 0.41 -9.70
C GLU A 88 -13.76 -1.13 -9.61
N THR A 89 -12.99 -1.80 -10.47
CA THR A 89 -12.81 -3.25 -10.42
C THR A 89 -12.17 -3.69 -9.11
N LEU A 90 -11.16 -2.98 -8.63
CA LEU A 90 -10.52 -3.23 -7.34
C LEU A 90 -11.51 -3.10 -6.17
N VAL A 91 -12.29 -2.03 -6.12
CA VAL A 91 -13.28 -1.81 -5.06
C VAL A 91 -14.33 -2.92 -5.07
N SER A 92 -14.82 -3.30 -6.25
CA SER A 92 -15.78 -4.39 -6.40
C SER A 92 -15.21 -5.74 -5.97
N ALA A 93 -13.97 -6.02 -6.32
CA ALA A 93 -13.27 -7.25 -5.90
C ALA A 93 -13.08 -7.31 -4.39
N TYR A 94 -12.73 -6.20 -3.76
CA TYR A 94 -12.65 -6.10 -2.31
C TYR A 94 -14.00 -6.38 -1.64
N GLU A 95 -15.07 -5.74 -2.09
CA GLU A 95 -16.41 -5.93 -1.53
C GLU A 95 -16.90 -7.36 -1.68
N THR A 96 -16.61 -8.00 -2.81
CA THR A 96 -16.94 -9.41 -3.03
C THR A 96 -16.16 -10.31 -2.08
N GLY A 97 -14.88 -10.05 -1.88
CA GLY A 97 -14.01 -10.81 -1.00
C GLY A 97 -14.47 -10.81 0.46
N ILE A 98 -14.83 -9.65 0.99
CA ILE A 98 -15.26 -9.54 2.41
C ILE A 98 -16.65 -10.15 2.67
N LYS A 99 -17.48 -10.34 1.64
CA LYS A 99 -18.80 -10.96 1.74
C LYS A 99 -18.81 -12.48 1.56
N THR A 100 -17.65 -13.08 1.37
CA THR A 100 -17.54 -14.52 1.15
C THR A 100 -17.96 -15.30 2.41
N SER A 101 -18.82 -16.29 2.25
CA SER A 101 -19.39 -17.08 3.34
C SER A 101 -18.40 -17.99 4.08
N SER A 102 -17.26 -18.31 3.48
CA SER A 102 -16.19 -19.13 4.05
C SER A 102 -15.17 -18.37 4.90
N GLY A 103 -15.39 -17.08 5.13
CA GLY A 103 -14.48 -16.18 5.82
C GLY A 103 -14.16 -14.96 4.93
N ALA A 104 -13.95 -13.82 5.55
CA ALA A 104 -13.59 -12.62 4.81
C ALA A 104 -12.23 -12.79 4.12
N LEU A 105 -12.20 -12.59 2.80
CA LEU A 105 -10.97 -12.59 2.01
C LEU A 105 -10.45 -11.16 1.92
N GLU A 106 -9.24 -10.96 2.39
CA GLU A 106 -8.60 -9.65 2.35
C GLU A 106 -8.00 -9.35 0.97
N THR A 107 -7.89 -8.07 0.66
CA THR A 107 -7.18 -7.60 -0.54
C THR A 107 -5.76 -7.22 -0.18
N TRP A 108 -4.80 -7.83 -0.86
CA TRP A 108 -3.38 -7.55 -0.73
C TRP A 108 -2.92 -6.59 -1.81
N PHE A 109 -2.16 -5.59 -1.39
CA PHE A 109 -1.50 -4.63 -2.26
C PHE A 109 -0.01 -4.91 -2.30
N CYS A 110 0.58 -4.72 -3.45
CA CYS A 110 2.01 -4.91 -3.67
C CYS A 110 2.61 -3.66 -4.30
N ILE A 111 3.73 -3.20 -3.74
CA ILE A 111 4.57 -2.17 -4.35
C ILE A 111 5.88 -2.86 -4.72
N ASP A 112 6.09 -3.01 -6.01
CA ASP A 112 7.28 -3.60 -6.59
C ASP A 112 8.21 -2.50 -7.09
N ILE A 113 9.43 -2.47 -6.57
CA ILE A 113 10.46 -1.50 -6.92
C ILE A 113 11.54 -2.21 -7.71
N GLU A 114 11.76 -1.77 -8.94
CA GLU A 114 12.79 -2.35 -9.80
C GLU A 114 14.19 -2.25 -9.16
N GLY A 115 14.91 -3.37 -9.16
CA GLY A 115 16.22 -3.50 -8.55
C GLY A 115 16.22 -3.91 -7.07
N LEU A 116 15.05 -4.16 -6.50
CA LEU A 116 14.89 -4.73 -5.17
C LEU A 116 14.52 -6.22 -5.30
N ASP A 117 15.15 -7.08 -4.51
CA ASP A 117 14.88 -8.54 -4.55
C ASP A 117 13.56 -8.94 -3.87
N LYS A 118 12.91 -7.97 -3.25
CA LYS A 118 11.65 -8.19 -2.51
C LYS A 118 10.70 -7.03 -2.75
N SER A 119 9.43 -7.36 -2.85
CA SER A 119 8.34 -6.38 -2.93
C SER A 119 7.73 -6.10 -1.57
N ILE A 120 7.08 -4.95 -1.45
CA ILE A 120 6.39 -4.52 -0.23
C ILE A 120 4.92 -4.92 -0.37
N TYR A 121 4.40 -5.62 0.64
CA TYR A 121 3.01 -6.07 0.69
C TYR A 121 2.30 -5.53 1.91
N PHE A 122 1.05 -5.18 1.74
CA PHE A 122 0.15 -4.84 2.84
C PHE A 122 -1.29 -5.17 2.48
N THR A 123 -2.12 -5.36 3.49
CA THR A 123 -3.56 -5.52 3.32
C THR A 123 -4.27 -4.20 3.55
N GLY A 124 -5.36 -3.96 2.86
CA GLY A 124 -6.11 -2.73 3.02
C GLY A 124 -7.48 -2.75 2.36
N LYS A 125 -8.25 -1.74 2.73
CA LYS A 125 -9.57 -1.46 2.14
C LYS A 125 -9.43 -0.32 1.14
N PRO A 126 -9.64 -0.56 -0.17
CA PRO A 126 -9.70 0.52 -1.14
C PRO A 126 -10.98 1.32 -0.96
N ILE A 127 -10.87 2.64 -1.08
CA ILE A 127 -11.99 3.56 -0.97
C ILE A 127 -12.46 3.94 -2.38
N ALA A 128 -13.76 3.96 -2.61
CA ALA A 128 -14.34 4.40 -3.89
C ALA A 128 -13.91 5.82 -4.23
N LEU A 129 -13.64 6.08 -5.51
CA LEU A 129 -13.24 7.41 -5.97
C LEU A 129 -14.37 8.41 -5.81
N GLY A 130 -14.02 9.60 -5.32
CA GLY A 130 -14.89 10.76 -5.28
C GLY A 130 -14.70 11.67 -6.50
N ILE A 131 -15.13 12.90 -6.37
CA ILE A 131 -14.98 13.92 -7.42
C ILE A 131 -13.72 14.74 -7.13
N PRO A 132 -12.72 14.75 -8.03
CA PRO A 132 -11.53 15.57 -7.86
C PRO A 132 -11.81 17.05 -8.12
N SER A 133 -10.93 17.91 -7.62
CA SER A 133 -10.88 19.31 -8.03
C SER A 133 -10.45 19.44 -9.48
N MET A 134 -11.11 20.29 -10.25
CA MET A 134 -10.83 20.50 -11.66
C MET A 134 -10.71 21.98 -11.98
N GLU A 135 -9.71 22.31 -12.77
CA GLU A 135 -9.47 23.69 -13.25
C GLU A 135 -9.35 23.71 -14.77
N ALA A 136 -9.67 24.84 -15.37
CA ALA A 136 -9.53 25.01 -16.81
C ALA A 136 -8.07 24.92 -17.26
N ASN A 137 -7.80 24.29 -18.40
CA ASN A 137 -6.48 24.11 -18.99
C ASN A 137 -5.48 23.33 -18.12
N SER A 138 -5.94 22.44 -17.26
CA SER A 138 -5.08 21.55 -16.49
C SER A 138 -5.50 20.09 -16.60
N GLY A 139 -4.55 19.19 -16.34
CA GLY A 139 -4.86 17.75 -16.21
C GLY A 139 -5.70 17.50 -14.96
N ILE A 140 -6.40 16.38 -14.94
CA ILE A 140 -7.21 15.97 -13.80
C ILE A 140 -6.40 14.95 -13.01
N ASP A 141 -6.03 15.32 -11.79
CA ASP A 141 -5.39 14.44 -10.83
C ASP A 141 -6.35 14.12 -9.69
N ILE A 142 -6.27 12.92 -9.16
CA ILE A 142 -7.08 12.47 -8.05
C ILE A 142 -6.21 11.76 -7.02
N THR A 143 -6.59 11.85 -5.76
CA THR A 143 -5.99 11.06 -4.70
C THR A 143 -6.86 9.84 -4.43
N ALA A 144 -6.27 8.66 -4.58
CA ALA A 144 -6.91 7.39 -4.26
C ALA A 144 -6.50 6.97 -2.84
N TYR A 145 -7.47 6.55 -2.05
CA TYR A 145 -7.26 6.19 -0.65
C TYR A 145 -7.37 4.69 -0.43
N ILE A 146 -6.45 4.15 0.37
CA ILE A 146 -6.51 2.80 0.89
C ILE A 146 -6.36 2.86 2.41
N SER A 147 -7.32 2.33 3.14
CA SER A 147 -7.21 2.17 4.60
C SER A 147 -6.48 0.87 4.91
N PRO A 148 -5.23 0.92 5.41
CA PRO A 148 -4.49 -0.30 5.71
C PRO A 148 -5.10 -1.06 6.87
N THR A 149 -5.08 -2.39 6.79
CA THR A 149 -5.59 -3.29 7.83
C THR A 149 -4.49 -4.06 8.55
N GLY A 150 -3.25 -3.93 8.09
CA GLY A 150 -2.10 -4.62 8.69
C GLY A 150 -0.79 -3.91 8.41
N GLU A 151 0.27 -4.43 9.03
CA GLU A 151 1.63 -3.92 8.84
C GLU A 151 2.17 -4.25 7.44
N PRO A 152 3.01 -3.37 6.86
CA PRO A 152 3.70 -3.71 5.63
C PRO A 152 4.75 -4.80 5.87
N ILE A 153 4.86 -5.72 4.94
CA ILE A 153 5.86 -6.80 4.96
C ILE A 153 6.67 -6.80 3.67
N PHE A 154 7.90 -7.27 3.75
CA PHE A 154 8.75 -7.54 2.59
C PHE A 154 8.72 -9.04 2.27
N SER A 155 8.43 -9.39 1.02
CA SER A 155 8.43 -10.78 0.56
C SER A 155 8.82 -10.87 -0.90
N THR A 156 8.93 -12.09 -1.42
CA THR A 156 9.26 -12.36 -2.82
C THR A 156 8.32 -11.64 -3.79
N ASP A 157 8.82 -11.31 -4.97
CA ASP A 157 8.05 -10.64 -6.00
C ASP A 157 6.81 -11.42 -6.43
N PRO A 158 5.73 -10.74 -6.80
CA PRO A 158 4.49 -11.37 -7.23
C PRO A 158 4.56 -11.86 -8.67
N THR A 159 3.65 -12.76 -9.04
CA THR A 159 3.34 -13.04 -10.45
C THR A 159 2.12 -12.23 -10.86
N TYR A 160 2.26 -11.43 -11.90
CA TYR A 160 1.20 -10.57 -12.40
C TYR A 160 0.23 -11.31 -13.32
N ALA A 161 -1.04 -10.92 -13.26
CA ALA A 161 -2.08 -11.43 -14.15
C ALA A 161 -2.12 -10.68 -15.49
N ASN A 162 -1.74 -9.40 -15.49
CA ASN A 162 -1.78 -8.49 -16.63
C ASN A 162 -0.41 -7.87 -16.95
N ASP A 163 0.67 -8.64 -16.74
CA ASP A 163 2.03 -8.19 -17.04
C ASP A 163 2.30 -8.33 -18.54
N GLY A 164 2.66 -7.25 -19.19
CA GLY A 164 3.23 -7.30 -20.53
C GLY A 164 2.49 -6.56 -21.64
N GLU A 165 1.63 -5.63 -21.33
CA GLU A 165 1.10 -4.70 -22.35
C GLU A 165 1.37 -3.23 -22.00
#